data_8be2dd40aa61118ad9de5b801092b846
#
_entry.id   8be2dd40aa61118ad9de5b801092b846
#
_cell.length_a   1.000
_cell.length_b   1.000
_cell.length_c   1.000
_cell.angle_alpha   90.00
_cell.angle_beta   90.00
_cell.angle_gamma   90.00
#
_symmetry.space_group_name_H-M   'P 1'
#
loop_
_entity.id
_entity.type
_entity.pdbx_description
1 polymer ?
#
loop_
_entity_poly.entity_id
_entity_poly.type
_entity_poly.pdbx_seq_one_letter_code
_entity_poly.pdbx_strand_id
1 'polypeptide(L)'
;MKIFVTGVKGQLGFDVVNELEKRGHTAIGVDIEEMDITNNESVNTVIHGTNPDGVIHCAAWTAVDAAEEEENKEKVMAVNASGTRYIAEVCKDLAIPMMYISTDYIFDGQGETPWTPDQQNYAPLNVYGASKLAGEQAVKELLSDYFIVRIAWVFGTHGNNFIRTMLNVGKTHDTLTVVDDQIGTPTYTFDLARLLVDMIETREYGIYHATNEGGYISWYDFACEIFRQASALGYDCYDENHLTVKPVTTKEYGVSKAVR
;
A
#
# COMPACT_ATOMS: atom_id res chain seq x y z
N MET A 1 -22.21 10.06 -0.60
CA MET A 1 -21.37 10.24 -1.78
C MET A 1 -21.32 8.93 -2.58
N LYS A 2 -21.06 9.03 -3.87
CA LYS A 2 -20.76 7.90 -4.75
C LYS A 2 -19.25 7.88 -4.99
N ILE A 3 -18.54 6.93 -4.39
CA ILE A 3 -17.07 6.87 -4.43
C ILE A 3 -16.63 5.71 -5.32
N PHE A 4 -15.76 6.02 -6.28
CA PHE A 4 -15.14 5.03 -7.15
C PHE A 4 -13.86 4.50 -6.50
N VAL A 5 -13.75 3.18 -6.35
CA VAL A 5 -12.62 2.53 -5.68
C VAL A 5 -11.96 1.54 -6.63
N THR A 6 -10.67 1.69 -6.90
CA THR A 6 -9.89 0.74 -7.71
C THR A 6 -9.15 -0.26 -6.83
N GLY A 7 -8.85 -1.46 -7.35
CA GLY A 7 -8.08 -2.47 -6.65
C GLY A 7 -8.82 -3.13 -5.49
N VAL A 8 -10.12 -3.34 -5.66
CA VAL A 8 -11.03 -3.83 -4.58
C VAL A 8 -10.80 -5.29 -4.21
N LYS A 9 -10.09 -6.06 -5.03
CA LYS A 9 -9.65 -7.42 -4.68
C LYS A 9 -8.39 -7.43 -3.80
N GLY A 10 -7.72 -6.28 -3.67
CA GLY A 10 -6.58 -6.08 -2.77
C GLY A 10 -7.01 -5.85 -1.32
N GLN A 11 -6.04 -5.88 -0.39
CA GLN A 11 -6.28 -5.73 1.05
C GLN A 11 -7.03 -4.44 1.39
N LEU A 12 -6.48 -3.30 0.96
CA LEU A 12 -7.01 -1.99 1.31
C LEU A 12 -8.31 -1.67 0.56
N GLY A 13 -8.36 -1.92 -0.74
CA GLY A 13 -9.55 -1.64 -1.55
C GLY A 13 -10.78 -2.39 -1.04
N PHE A 14 -10.61 -3.63 -0.58
CA PHE A 14 -11.66 -4.42 0.06
C PHE A 14 -12.21 -3.74 1.33
N ASP A 15 -11.32 -3.32 2.24
CA ASP A 15 -11.73 -2.68 3.50
C ASP A 15 -12.34 -1.29 3.25
N VAL A 16 -11.85 -0.54 2.25
CA VAL A 16 -12.40 0.78 1.86
C VAL A 16 -13.84 0.64 1.35
N VAL A 17 -14.13 -0.33 0.49
CA VAL A 17 -15.50 -0.59 0.02
C VAL A 17 -16.42 -0.90 1.18
N ASN A 18 -16.01 -1.81 2.07
CA ASN A 18 -16.81 -2.18 3.24
C ASN A 18 -17.08 -0.98 4.17
N GLU A 19 -16.09 -0.12 4.41
CA GLU A 19 -16.28 1.05 5.28
C GLU A 19 -17.16 2.11 4.63
N LEU A 20 -17.04 2.34 3.32
CA LEU A 20 -17.92 3.25 2.56
C LEU A 20 -19.39 2.82 2.66
N GLU A 21 -19.66 1.53 2.40
CA GLU A 21 -21.02 0.97 2.47
C GLU A 21 -21.59 1.03 3.88
N LYS A 22 -20.79 0.71 4.90
CA LYS A 22 -21.15 0.79 6.31
C LYS A 22 -21.57 2.21 6.72
N ARG A 23 -20.97 3.25 6.13
CA ARG A 23 -21.30 4.66 6.37
C ARG A 23 -22.43 5.19 5.48
N GLY A 24 -23.03 4.34 4.65
CA GLY A 24 -24.15 4.71 3.78
C GLY A 24 -23.74 5.44 2.50
N HIS A 25 -22.45 5.36 2.10
CA HIS A 25 -22.00 5.79 0.78
C HIS A 25 -22.27 4.70 -0.26
N THR A 26 -22.31 5.09 -1.52
CA THR A 26 -22.32 4.15 -2.63
C THR A 26 -20.88 3.89 -3.09
N ALA A 27 -20.35 2.70 -2.82
CA ALA A 27 -19.05 2.30 -3.33
C ALA A 27 -19.20 1.68 -4.73
N ILE A 28 -18.41 2.16 -5.70
CA ILE A 28 -18.27 1.54 -7.01
C ILE A 28 -16.89 0.93 -7.06
N GLY A 29 -16.82 -0.35 -6.72
CA GLY A 29 -15.56 -1.09 -6.68
C GLY A 29 -15.23 -1.70 -8.04
N VAL A 30 -13.99 -1.53 -8.50
CA VAL A 30 -13.47 -2.15 -9.73
C VAL A 30 -12.10 -2.77 -9.50
N ASP A 31 -11.82 -3.82 -10.28
CA ASP A 31 -10.51 -4.42 -10.40
C ASP A 31 -10.15 -4.58 -11.90
N ILE A 32 -9.09 -5.30 -12.22
CA ILE A 32 -8.57 -5.40 -13.59
C ILE A 32 -9.59 -5.96 -14.58
N GLU A 33 -10.51 -6.80 -14.15
CA GLU A 33 -11.53 -7.40 -15.00
C GLU A 33 -12.60 -6.39 -15.44
N GLU A 34 -12.93 -5.42 -14.57
CA GLU A 34 -13.90 -4.37 -14.87
C GLU A 34 -13.23 -3.17 -15.54
N MET A 35 -11.98 -2.86 -15.16
CA MET A 35 -11.24 -1.71 -15.67
C MET A 35 -9.73 -1.96 -15.65
N ASP A 36 -9.13 -2.15 -16.81
CA ASP A 36 -7.68 -2.15 -16.95
C ASP A 36 -7.15 -0.71 -16.85
N ILE A 37 -6.51 -0.38 -15.73
CA ILE A 37 -5.96 0.97 -15.49
C ILE A 37 -4.80 1.33 -16.42
N THR A 38 -4.17 0.35 -17.08
CA THR A 38 -3.11 0.60 -18.08
C THR A 38 -3.67 0.99 -19.44
N ASN A 39 -4.98 0.86 -19.65
CA ASN A 39 -5.68 1.23 -20.86
C ASN A 39 -6.49 2.53 -20.63
N ASN A 40 -6.04 3.62 -21.25
CA ASN A 40 -6.67 4.95 -21.12
C ASN A 40 -8.14 4.95 -21.54
N GLU A 41 -8.52 4.24 -22.62
CA GLU A 41 -9.90 4.16 -23.09
C GLU A 41 -10.79 3.43 -22.08
N SER A 42 -10.29 2.34 -21.48
CA SER A 42 -10.96 1.62 -20.40
C SER A 42 -11.23 2.53 -19.20
N VAL A 43 -10.20 3.25 -18.72
CA VAL A 43 -10.31 4.19 -17.59
C VAL A 43 -11.35 5.28 -17.88
N ASN A 44 -11.24 5.94 -19.03
CA ASN A 44 -12.17 6.98 -19.43
C ASN A 44 -13.62 6.48 -19.49
N THR A 45 -13.85 5.36 -20.16
CA THR A 45 -15.20 4.81 -20.35
C THR A 45 -15.86 4.43 -19.03
N VAL A 46 -15.11 3.73 -18.17
CA VAL A 46 -15.67 3.19 -16.92
C VAL A 46 -15.93 4.30 -15.91
N ILE A 47 -14.97 5.21 -15.67
CA ILE A 47 -15.15 6.26 -14.66
C ILE A 47 -16.19 7.28 -15.10
N HIS A 48 -16.16 7.78 -16.33
CA HIS A 48 -17.18 8.68 -16.85
C HIS A 48 -18.58 8.04 -16.83
N GLY A 49 -18.70 6.75 -17.21
CA GLY A 49 -19.96 6.02 -17.20
C GLY A 49 -20.59 5.91 -15.81
N THR A 50 -19.79 5.92 -14.77
CA THR A 50 -20.26 5.85 -13.37
C THR A 50 -20.55 7.23 -12.77
N ASN A 51 -19.91 8.29 -13.26
CA ASN A 51 -20.04 9.67 -12.77
C ASN A 51 -19.96 9.77 -11.22
N PRO A 52 -18.82 9.44 -10.60
CA PRO A 52 -18.65 9.43 -9.16
C PRO A 52 -18.46 10.83 -8.58
N ASP A 53 -18.59 10.98 -7.25
CA ASP A 53 -18.29 12.19 -6.50
C ASP A 53 -16.79 12.31 -6.11
N GLY A 54 -16.04 11.23 -6.23
CA GLY A 54 -14.60 11.15 -5.94
C GLY A 54 -14.05 9.77 -6.21
N VAL A 55 -12.72 9.67 -6.27
CA VAL A 55 -11.99 8.42 -6.53
C VAL A 55 -11.03 8.10 -5.39
N ILE A 56 -11.04 6.87 -4.90
CA ILE A 56 -10.01 6.30 -4.02
C ILE A 56 -9.23 5.25 -4.82
N HIS A 57 -7.98 5.57 -5.18
CA HIS A 57 -7.14 4.75 -6.04
C HIS A 57 -6.22 3.84 -5.22
N CYS A 58 -6.66 2.59 -4.99
CA CYS A 58 -5.90 1.57 -4.25
C CYS A 58 -5.18 0.57 -5.18
N ALA A 59 -5.51 0.50 -6.46
CA ALA A 59 -4.84 -0.40 -7.39
C ALA A 59 -3.38 -0.01 -7.58
N ALA A 60 -2.48 -0.97 -7.45
CA ALA A 60 -1.05 -0.78 -7.67
C ALA A 60 -0.34 -2.12 -7.91
N TRP A 61 0.77 -2.09 -8.61
CA TRP A 61 1.78 -3.14 -8.55
C TRP A 61 2.55 -2.99 -7.23
N THR A 62 2.47 -3.98 -6.34
CA THR A 62 3.07 -3.93 -4.99
C THR A 62 4.14 -5.00 -4.76
N ALA A 63 4.41 -5.86 -5.74
CA ALA A 63 5.45 -6.88 -5.66
C ALA A 63 6.83 -6.23 -5.89
N VAL A 64 7.42 -5.66 -4.81
CA VAL A 64 8.62 -4.82 -4.85
C VAL A 64 9.82 -5.53 -5.48
N ASP A 65 10.11 -6.78 -5.07
CA ASP A 65 11.23 -7.54 -5.63
C ASP A 65 11.01 -7.96 -7.09
N ALA A 66 9.77 -8.31 -7.45
CA ALA A 66 9.43 -8.64 -8.83
C ALA A 66 9.47 -7.41 -9.76
N ALA A 67 9.33 -6.21 -9.21
CA ALA A 67 9.45 -4.97 -9.97
C ALA A 67 10.88 -4.73 -10.51
N GLU A 68 11.90 -5.31 -9.87
CA GLU A 68 13.29 -5.21 -10.33
C GLU A 68 13.61 -6.10 -11.53
N GLU A 69 12.75 -7.08 -11.84
CA GLU A 69 12.92 -7.92 -13.02
C GLU A 69 12.70 -7.09 -14.29
N GLU A 70 13.66 -7.19 -15.24
CA GLU A 70 13.67 -6.35 -16.45
C GLU A 70 12.36 -6.44 -17.23
N GLU A 71 11.76 -7.63 -17.30
CA GLU A 71 10.51 -7.90 -17.99
C GLU A 71 9.27 -7.24 -17.32
N ASN A 72 9.39 -6.85 -16.04
CA ASN A 72 8.29 -6.25 -15.27
C ASN A 72 8.36 -4.72 -15.20
N LYS A 73 9.52 -4.10 -15.41
CA LYS A 73 9.73 -2.66 -15.20
C LYS A 73 8.73 -1.79 -15.99
N GLU A 74 8.55 -2.09 -17.26
CA GLU A 74 7.60 -1.36 -18.11
C GLU A 74 6.17 -1.51 -17.58
N LYS A 75 5.79 -2.71 -17.17
CA LYS A 75 4.45 -3.01 -16.64
C LYS A 75 4.21 -2.32 -15.30
N VAL A 76 5.22 -2.30 -14.43
CA VAL A 76 5.17 -1.57 -13.14
C VAL A 76 4.92 -0.08 -13.37
N MET A 77 5.65 0.53 -14.30
CA MET A 77 5.45 1.93 -14.68
C MET A 77 4.07 2.17 -15.32
N ALA A 78 3.62 1.27 -16.18
CA ALA A 78 2.29 1.35 -16.79
C ALA A 78 1.18 1.35 -15.73
N VAL A 79 1.27 0.45 -14.73
CA VAL A 79 0.27 0.35 -13.65
C VAL A 79 0.36 1.55 -12.69
N ASN A 80 1.54 1.80 -12.09
CA ASN A 80 1.67 2.73 -10.97
C ASN A 80 1.77 4.21 -11.40
N ALA A 81 2.31 4.49 -12.59
CA ALA A 81 2.48 5.85 -13.08
C ALA A 81 1.44 6.21 -14.16
N SER A 82 1.43 5.49 -15.29
CA SER A 82 0.53 5.83 -16.41
C SER A 82 -0.95 5.63 -16.03
N GLY A 83 -1.28 4.50 -15.38
CA GLY A 83 -2.64 4.23 -14.92
C GLY A 83 -3.14 5.27 -13.91
N THR A 84 -2.27 5.67 -12.97
CA THR A 84 -2.58 6.77 -12.04
C THR A 84 -2.83 8.08 -12.78
N ARG A 85 -2.01 8.41 -13.81
CA ARG A 85 -2.21 9.59 -14.65
C ARG A 85 -3.56 9.57 -15.36
N TYR A 86 -3.94 8.46 -15.98
CA TYR A 86 -5.23 8.35 -16.69
C TYR A 86 -6.42 8.57 -15.76
N ILE A 87 -6.36 8.03 -14.54
CA ILE A 87 -7.40 8.25 -13.53
C ILE A 87 -7.43 9.74 -13.11
N ALA A 88 -6.28 10.36 -12.90
CA ALA A 88 -6.19 11.77 -12.54
C ALA A 88 -6.71 12.70 -13.66
N GLU A 89 -6.48 12.37 -14.93
CA GLU A 89 -7.02 13.09 -16.08
C GLU A 89 -8.55 13.07 -16.07
N VAL A 90 -9.16 11.89 -15.83
CA VAL A 90 -10.62 11.79 -15.71
C VAL A 90 -11.16 12.54 -14.49
N CYS A 91 -10.49 12.46 -13.35
CA CYS A 91 -10.87 13.24 -12.16
C CYS A 91 -10.84 14.76 -12.45
N LYS A 92 -9.85 15.23 -13.20
CA LYS A 92 -9.76 16.62 -13.65
C LYS A 92 -10.94 17.00 -14.55
N ASP A 93 -11.26 16.17 -15.53
CA ASP A 93 -12.35 16.40 -16.48
C ASP A 93 -13.72 16.46 -15.79
N LEU A 94 -13.91 15.61 -14.78
CA LEU A 94 -15.13 15.56 -13.96
C LEU A 94 -15.14 16.60 -12.82
N ALA A 95 -14.02 17.31 -12.58
CA ALA A 95 -13.83 18.22 -11.45
C ALA A 95 -14.14 17.57 -10.09
N ILE A 96 -13.64 16.34 -9.87
CA ILE A 96 -13.82 15.56 -8.64
C ILE A 96 -12.48 15.29 -7.95
N PRO A 97 -12.46 15.15 -6.60
CA PRO A 97 -11.24 14.83 -5.87
C PRO A 97 -10.75 13.41 -6.14
N MET A 98 -9.43 13.24 -6.07
CA MET A 98 -8.76 11.95 -6.13
C MET A 98 -7.93 11.70 -4.87
N MET A 99 -8.10 10.54 -4.27
CA MET A 99 -7.22 10.03 -3.22
C MET A 99 -6.30 8.96 -3.81
N TYR A 100 -4.99 9.20 -3.75
CA TYR A 100 -3.95 8.32 -4.24
C TYR A 100 -3.19 7.67 -3.08
N ILE A 101 -3.15 6.36 -3.04
CA ILE A 101 -2.40 5.62 -2.03
C ILE A 101 -0.95 5.48 -2.51
N SER A 102 -0.03 6.12 -1.81
CA SER A 102 1.41 6.10 -2.09
C SER A 102 2.19 5.32 -1.02
N THR A 103 3.50 5.48 -0.96
CA THR A 103 4.40 4.69 -0.13
C THR A 103 5.55 5.53 0.43
N ASP A 104 6.16 5.06 1.50
CA ASP A 104 7.45 5.54 2.04
C ASP A 104 8.64 5.24 1.11
N TYR A 105 8.55 4.24 0.23
CA TYR A 105 9.60 3.89 -0.75
C TYR A 105 9.95 5.00 -1.75
N ILE A 106 9.27 6.13 -1.73
CA ILE A 106 9.67 7.32 -2.49
C ILE A 106 10.90 8.04 -1.90
N PHE A 107 11.27 7.70 -0.67
CA PHE A 107 12.47 8.19 0.03
C PHE A 107 13.59 7.15 -0.02
N ASP A 108 14.81 7.56 0.35
CA ASP A 108 15.99 6.68 0.37
C ASP A 108 16.10 5.81 1.64
N GLY A 109 15.19 5.96 2.58
CA GLY A 109 15.19 5.20 3.82
C GLY A 109 16.35 5.53 4.77
N GLN A 110 17.13 6.57 4.49
CA GLN A 110 18.27 6.94 5.32
C GLN A 110 17.89 7.91 6.43
N GLY A 111 18.55 7.79 7.57
CA GLY A 111 18.35 8.68 8.71
C GLY A 111 17.75 7.97 9.93
N GLU A 112 17.64 8.74 11.02
CA GLU A 112 17.18 8.23 12.35
C GLU A 112 15.87 8.89 12.78
N THR A 113 15.28 9.73 11.94
CA THR A 113 14.04 10.45 12.23
C THR A 113 12.97 10.13 11.19
N PRO A 114 11.69 10.05 11.59
CA PRO A 114 10.60 9.83 10.65
C PRO A 114 10.52 10.90 9.56
N TRP A 115 10.20 10.48 8.36
CA TRP A 115 9.87 11.38 7.26
C TRP A 115 8.58 12.16 7.55
N THR A 116 8.53 13.42 7.14
CA THR A 116 7.33 14.26 7.26
C THR A 116 6.68 14.51 5.89
N PRO A 117 5.36 14.78 5.82
CA PRO A 117 4.66 14.94 4.54
C PRO A 117 5.18 16.06 3.64
N ASP A 118 5.75 17.11 4.24
CA ASP A 118 6.31 18.29 3.55
C ASP A 118 7.71 18.08 2.99
N GLN A 119 8.41 17.01 3.35
CA GLN A 119 9.71 16.68 2.80
C GLN A 119 9.62 16.30 1.31
N GLN A 120 10.52 16.87 0.50
CA GLN A 120 10.54 16.73 -0.96
C GLN A 120 11.86 16.15 -1.50
N ASN A 121 12.76 15.71 -0.63
CA ASN A 121 14.02 15.06 -0.99
C ASN A 121 13.79 13.60 -1.41
N TYR A 122 12.95 13.43 -2.43
CA TYR A 122 12.62 12.12 -2.98
C TYR A 122 13.86 11.47 -3.61
N ALA A 123 14.12 10.23 -3.24
CA ALA A 123 15.25 9.45 -3.73
C ALA A 123 14.92 7.93 -3.69
N PRO A 124 13.94 7.47 -4.48
CA PRO A 124 13.53 6.08 -4.47
C PRO A 124 14.68 5.16 -4.88
N LEU A 125 14.92 4.09 -4.13
CA LEU A 125 16.03 3.17 -4.34
C LEU A 125 15.67 1.99 -5.25
N ASN A 126 14.41 1.86 -5.63
CA ASN A 126 13.90 0.72 -6.41
C ASN A 126 12.83 1.15 -7.41
N VAL A 127 12.55 0.27 -8.38
CA VAL A 127 11.58 0.50 -9.45
C VAL A 127 10.18 0.76 -8.92
N TYR A 128 9.76 0.04 -7.88
CA TYR A 128 8.46 0.25 -7.23
C TYR A 128 8.33 1.67 -6.68
N GLY A 129 9.28 2.11 -5.86
CA GLY A 129 9.29 3.47 -5.29
C GLY A 129 9.30 4.56 -6.37
N ALA A 130 10.15 4.40 -7.41
CA ALA A 130 10.20 5.31 -8.55
C ALA A 130 8.86 5.40 -9.29
N SER A 131 8.20 4.26 -9.51
CA SER A 131 6.90 4.21 -10.17
C SER A 131 5.79 4.88 -9.35
N LYS A 132 5.79 4.68 -8.02
CA LYS A 132 4.82 5.31 -7.11
C LYS A 132 5.04 6.83 -7.03
N LEU A 133 6.31 7.27 -7.01
CA LEU A 133 6.64 8.70 -7.06
C LEU A 133 6.17 9.36 -8.37
N ALA A 134 6.33 8.69 -9.51
CA ALA A 134 5.82 9.18 -10.79
C ALA A 134 4.28 9.31 -10.78
N GLY A 135 3.57 8.40 -10.10
CA GLY A 135 2.13 8.53 -9.84
C GLY A 135 1.78 9.77 -8.99
N GLU A 136 2.50 10.03 -7.89
CA GLU A 136 2.32 11.25 -7.09
C GLU A 136 2.53 12.53 -7.92
N GLN A 137 3.55 12.52 -8.78
CA GLN A 137 3.84 13.65 -9.65
C GLN A 137 2.70 13.91 -10.65
N ALA A 138 2.13 12.86 -11.23
CA ALA A 138 0.99 12.97 -12.14
C ALA A 138 -0.25 13.55 -11.43
N VAL A 139 -0.55 13.09 -10.21
CA VAL A 139 -1.67 13.63 -9.41
C VAL A 139 -1.48 15.11 -9.11
N LYS A 140 -0.29 15.52 -8.64
CA LYS A 140 0.04 16.91 -8.32
C LYS A 140 0.05 17.84 -9.53
N GLU A 141 0.44 17.34 -10.70
CA GLU A 141 0.44 18.09 -11.96
C GLU A 141 -0.97 18.39 -12.47
N LEU A 142 -1.89 17.43 -12.30
CA LEU A 142 -3.19 17.45 -12.94
C LEU A 142 -4.30 18.01 -12.06
N LEU A 143 -4.21 17.84 -10.73
CA LEU A 143 -5.27 18.13 -9.78
C LEU A 143 -4.85 19.14 -8.72
N SER A 144 -5.82 19.96 -8.27
CA SER A 144 -5.73 20.78 -7.04
C SER A 144 -6.38 20.06 -5.85
N ASP A 145 -7.43 19.29 -6.11
CA ASP A 145 -8.26 18.64 -5.13
C ASP A 145 -7.85 17.17 -5.03
N TYR A 146 -6.79 16.91 -4.25
CA TYR A 146 -6.24 15.56 -4.08
C TYR A 146 -5.82 15.27 -2.65
N PHE A 147 -5.87 13.98 -2.31
CA PHE A 147 -5.17 13.41 -1.16
C PHE A 147 -4.10 12.46 -1.67
N ILE A 148 -2.84 12.65 -1.28
CA ILE A 148 -1.78 11.67 -1.44
C ILE A 148 -1.49 11.10 -0.05
N VAL A 149 -1.78 9.82 0.14
CA VAL A 149 -1.62 9.16 1.45
C VAL A 149 -0.49 8.14 1.33
N ARG A 150 0.65 8.42 1.96
CA ARG A 150 1.82 7.55 2.01
C ARG A 150 1.69 6.61 3.18
N ILE A 151 1.84 5.33 2.92
CA ILE A 151 1.68 4.24 3.88
C ILE A 151 2.87 3.29 3.81
N ALA A 152 3.06 2.49 4.86
CA ALA A 152 4.10 1.48 4.94
C ALA A 152 3.56 0.20 5.60
N TRP A 153 4.18 -0.95 5.31
CA TRP A 153 3.98 -2.23 6.01
C TRP A 153 2.51 -2.63 6.17
N VAL A 154 1.78 -2.58 5.07
CA VAL A 154 0.33 -2.78 5.04
C VAL A 154 -0.03 -4.24 5.31
N PHE A 155 -0.94 -4.46 6.24
CA PHE A 155 -1.53 -5.76 6.51
C PHE A 155 -3.04 -5.66 6.78
N GLY A 156 -3.75 -6.75 6.49
CA GLY A 156 -5.20 -6.82 6.69
C GLY A 156 -5.69 -8.27 6.78
N THR A 157 -6.98 -8.41 7.01
CA THR A 157 -7.63 -9.74 7.05
C THR A 157 -7.88 -10.32 5.68
N HIS A 158 -7.89 -9.48 4.63
CA HIS A 158 -8.07 -9.88 3.23
C HIS A 158 -6.72 -9.91 2.49
N GLY A 159 -6.57 -10.83 1.51
CA GLY A 159 -5.36 -10.92 0.67
C GLY A 159 -4.13 -11.46 1.39
N ASN A 160 -2.97 -11.31 0.73
CA ASN A 160 -1.67 -11.75 1.25
C ASN A 160 -0.91 -10.60 1.91
N ASN A 161 -0.20 -10.90 3.00
CA ASN A 161 0.62 -9.94 3.73
C ASN A 161 1.70 -10.64 4.55
N PHE A 162 2.54 -9.84 5.21
CA PHE A 162 3.64 -10.35 6.01
C PHE A 162 3.17 -11.30 7.13
N ILE A 163 2.07 -11.00 7.83
CA ILE A 163 1.52 -11.86 8.89
C ILE A 163 1.19 -13.25 8.36
N ARG A 164 0.44 -13.32 7.26
CA ARG A 164 0.09 -14.60 6.63
C ARG A 164 1.31 -15.36 6.12
N THR A 165 2.28 -14.64 5.56
CA THR A 165 3.53 -15.22 5.11
C THR A 165 4.29 -15.83 6.28
N MET A 166 4.49 -15.10 7.38
CA MET A 166 5.17 -15.61 8.58
C MET A 166 4.45 -16.84 9.16
N LEU A 167 3.13 -16.78 9.33
CA LEU A 167 2.37 -17.93 9.80
C LEU A 167 2.50 -19.15 8.88
N ASN A 168 2.56 -18.98 7.57
CA ASN A 168 2.69 -20.10 6.65
C ASN A 168 4.11 -20.71 6.67
N VAL A 169 5.16 -19.88 6.64
CA VAL A 169 6.54 -20.40 6.68
C VAL A 169 6.90 -20.99 8.04
N GLY A 170 6.39 -20.41 9.13
CA GLY A 170 6.60 -20.90 10.49
C GLY A 170 6.01 -22.31 10.76
N LYS A 171 5.04 -22.74 9.96
CA LYS A 171 4.49 -24.12 10.05
C LYS A 171 5.45 -25.19 9.50
N THR A 172 6.39 -24.82 8.66
CA THR A 172 7.21 -25.73 7.86
C THR A 172 8.70 -25.62 8.13
N HIS A 173 9.10 -24.70 9.01
CA HIS A 173 10.52 -24.43 9.32
C HIS A 173 10.70 -24.32 10.82
N ASP A 174 11.74 -24.91 11.34
CA ASP A 174 12.12 -24.84 12.76
C ASP A 174 12.95 -23.58 13.06
N THR A 175 13.49 -22.94 12.04
CA THR A 175 14.27 -21.70 12.15
C THR A 175 13.95 -20.77 11.00
N LEU A 176 13.69 -19.49 11.32
CA LEU A 176 13.52 -18.41 10.36
C LEU A 176 14.54 -17.31 10.61
N THR A 177 15.02 -16.67 9.55
CA THR A 177 15.83 -15.45 9.62
C THR A 177 14.99 -14.28 9.14
N VAL A 178 14.94 -13.21 9.93
CA VAL A 178 14.14 -12.03 9.62
C VAL A 178 14.97 -10.76 9.81
N VAL A 179 14.80 -9.80 8.91
CA VAL A 179 15.57 -8.55 8.88
C VAL A 179 15.27 -7.70 10.12
N ASP A 180 16.32 -7.20 10.79
CA ASP A 180 16.24 -6.43 12.04
C ASP A 180 16.77 -4.99 11.91
N ASP A 181 17.40 -4.64 10.80
CA ASP A 181 17.93 -3.30 10.53
C ASP A 181 17.04 -2.43 9.62
N GLN A 182 15.84 -2.88 9.30
CA GLN A 182 14.80 -2.06 8.66
C GLN A 182 13.72 -1.75 9.69
N ILE A 183 13.55 -0.46 9.95
CA ILE A 183 12.66 0.04 11.00
C ILE A 183 11.48 0.76 10.38
N GLY A 184 10.28 0.46 10.85
CA GLY A 184 9.04 1.05 10.33
C GLY A 184 7.85 0.89 11.27
N THR A 185 6.67 1.16 10.75
CA THR A 185 5.40 1.02 11.48
C THR A 185 4.40 0.24 10.64
N PRO A 186 3.86 -0.88 11.14
CA PRO A 186 2.79 -1.60 10.47
C PRO A 186 1.51 -0.77 10.34
N THR A 187 0.82 -0.92 9.21
CA THR A 187 -0.43 -0.21 8.93
C THR A 187 -1.57 -1.21 8.69
N TYR A 188 -2.56 -1.21 9.59
CA TYR A 188 -3.72 -2.10 9.48
C TYR A 188 -4.77 -1.52 8.53
N THR A 189 -5.13 -2.26 7.48
CA THR A 189 -6.03 -1.78 6.42
C THR A 189 -7.41 -1.39 6.90
N PHE A 190 -7.94 -2.07 7.92
CA PHE A 190 -9.24 -1.74 8.50
C PHE A 190 -9.26 -0.35 9.15
N ASP A 191 -8.22 0.01 9.92
CA ASP A 191 -8.10 1.33 10.52
C ASP A 191 -7.81 2.39 9.45
N LEU A 192 -6.91 2.06 8.50
CA LEU A 192 -6.60 2.93 7.38
C LEU A 192 -7.85 3.23 6.54
N ALA A 193 -8.68 2.24 6.22
CA ALA A 193 -9.91 2.44 5.45
C ALA A 193 -10.86 3.44 6.12
N ARG A 194 -10.98 3.37 7.45
CA ARG A 194 -11.78 4.34 8.23
C ARG A 194 -11.23 5.76 8.09
N LEU A 195 -9.91 5.92 8.23
CA LEU A 195 -9.25 7.20 8.03
C LEU A 195 -9.45 7.74 6.61
N LEU A 196 -9.28 6.90 5.58
CA LEU A 196 -9.45 7.32 4.18
C LEU A 196 -10.88 7.78 3.90
N VAL A 197 -11.89 7.11 4.50
CA VAL A 197 -13.28 7.53 4.36
C VAL A 197 -13.55 8.82 5.14
N ASP A 198 -12.99 9.00 6.35
CA ASP A 198 -13.04 10.30 7.05
C ASP A 198 -12.43 11.42 6.19
N MET A 199 -11.28 11.18 5.56
CA MET A 199 -10.58 12.18 4.74
C MET A 199 -11.37 12.55 3.48
N ILE A 200 -11.95 11.58 2.74
CA ILE A 200 -12.65 11.87 1.48
C ILE A 200 -13.96 12.66 1.70
N GLU A 201 -14.53 12.61 2.90
CA GLU A 201 -15.66 13.41 3.31
C GLU A 201 -15.30 14.88 3.58
N THR A 202 -14.02 15.19 3.70
CA THR A 202 -13.49 16.55 3.92
C THR A 202 -13.04 17.21 2.62
N ARG A 203 -12.52 18.44 2.74
CA ARG A 203 -11.79 19.15 1.69
C ARG A 203 -10.37 19.52 2.14
N GLU A 204 -9.87 18.82 3.14
CA GLU A 204 -8.51 18.99 3.67
C GLU A 204 -7.51 18.29 2.74
N TYR A 205 -7.42 18.81 1.51
CA TYR A 205 -6.56 18.26 0.46
C TYR A 205 -5.08 18.43 0.79
N GLY A 206 -4.27 17.52 0.29
CA GLY A 206 -2.82 17.59 0.50
C GLY A 206 -2.13 16.24 0.55
N ILE A 207 -0.92 16.24 1.13
CA ILE A 207 -0.06 15.06 1.29
C ILE A 207 -0.04 14.65 2.76
N TYR A 208 -0.23 13.37 3.01
CA TYR A 208 -0.32 12.80 4.36
C TYR A 208 0.55 11.55 4.48
N HIS A 209 1.06 11.31 5.69
CA HIS A 209 1.57 10.01 6.10
C HIS A 209 0.54 9.35 7.03
N ALA A 210 0.20 8.10 6.78
CA ALA A 210 -0.77 7.37 7.59
C ALA A 210 -0.19 6.03 8.04
N THR A 211 -0.25 5.78 9.35
CA THR A 211 0.13 4.52 9.99
C THR A 211 -0.61 4.35 11.31
N ASN A 212 -0.59 3.15 11.88
CA ASN A 212 -1.15 2.95 13.21
C ASN A 212 -0.24 3.56 14.30
N GLU A 213 -0.84 3.85 15.44
CA GLU A 213 -0.13 4.25 16.66
C GLU A 213 0.76 3.12 17.18
N GLY A 214 1.78 3.48 17.92
CA GLY A 214 2.74 2.56 18.53
C GLY A 214 4.17 3.04 18.38
N GLY A 215 5.13 2.16 18.63
CA GLY A 215 6.54 2.43 18.44
C GLY A 215 7.00 2.08 17.02
N TYR A 216 8.26 2.41 16.76
CA TYR A 216 8.97 1.91 15.59
C TYR A 216 9.53 0.53 15.91
N ILE A 217 9.33 -0.43 14.99
CA ILE A 217 9.75 -1.82 15.15
C ILE A 217 10.50 -2.30 13.90
N SER A 218 11.30 -3.36 14.04
CA SER A 218 11.89 -4.07 12.92
C SER A 218 10.92 -5.12 12.34
N TRP A 219 11.24 -5.66 11.15
CA TRP A 219 10.55 -6.84 10.64
C TRP A 219 10.72 -8.05 11.56
N TYR A 220 11.89 -8.15 12.24
CA TYR A 220 12.15 -9.18 13.23
C TYR A 220 11.20 -9.05 14.43
N ASP A 221 11.08 -7.85 15.00
CA ASP A 221 10.15 -7.59 16.12
C ASP A 221 8.71 -7.95 15.71
N PHE A 222 8.31 -7.55 14.50
CA PHE A 222 6.97 -7.84 13.99
C PHE A 222 6.72 -9.35 13.85
N ALA A 223 7.70 -10.10 13.32
CA ALA A 223 7.61 -11.55 13.21
C ALA A 223 7.53 -12.23 14.59
N CYS A 224 8.36 -11.81 15.55
CA CYS A 224 8.32 -12.33 16.91
C CYS A 224 6.96 -12.10 17.57
N GLU A 225 6.37 -10.92 17.41
CA GLU A 225 5.05 -10.63 17.99
C GLU A 225 3.93 -11.45 17.32
N ILE A 226 4.00 -11.66 15.99
CA ILE A 226 3.06 -12.54 15.27
C ILE A 226 3.08 -13.95 15.86
N PHE A 227 4.26 -14.53 16.07
CA PHE A 227 4.38 -15.90 16.59
C PHE A 227 4.00 -15.97 18.07
N ARG A 228 4.37 -14.98 18.87
CA ARG A 228 3.95 -14.88 20.27
C ARG A 228 2.43 -14.88 20.42
N GLN A 229 1.74 -14.09 19.60
CA GLN A 229 0.27 -14.05 19.60
C GLN A 229 -0.35 -15.35 19.10
N ALA A 230 0.21 -15.95 18.05
CA ALA A 230 -0.28 -17.22 17.53
C ALA A 230 -0.14 -18.35 18.56
N SER A 231 1.00 -18.43 19.25
CA SER A 231 1.21 -19.37 20.36
C SER A 231 0.22 -19.13 21.50
N ALA A 232 -0.01 -17.88 21.91
CA ALA A 232 -0.97 -17.53 22.95
C ALA A 232 -2.42 -17.90 22.58
N LEU A 233 -2.73 -18.02 21.29
CA LEU A 233 -4.03 -18.50 20.77
C LEU A 233 -4.12 -20.02 20.68
N GLY A 234 -3.09 -20.76 21.12
CA GLY A 234 -3.07 -22.23 21.17
C GLY A 234 -2.51 -22.91 19.93
N TYR A 235 -1.75 -22.18 19.09
CA TYR A 235 -1.05 -22.78 17.95
C TYR A 235 0.38 -23.14 18.36
N ASP A 236 0.58 -24.31 18.98
CA ASP A 236 1.85 -24.77 19.57
C ASP A 236 3.04 -24.82 18.58
N CYS A 237 2.78 -24.96 17.27
CA CYS A 237 3.80 -24.97 16.25
C CYS A 237 4.61 -23.65 16.13
N TYR A 238 4.18 -22.60 16.81
CA TYR A 238 4.84 -21.30 16.84
C TYR A 238 5.48 -20.95 18.19
N ASP A 239 5.45 -21.86 19.17
CA ASP A 239 6.09 -21.65 20.46
C ASP A 239 7.63 -21.77 20.35
N GLU A 240 8.34 -21.32 21.38
CA GLU A 240 9.80 -21.29 21.42
C GLU A 240 10.47 -22.68 21.34
N ASN A 241 9.72 -23.76 21.57
CA ASN A 241 10.25 -25.13 21.46
C ASN A 241 10.21 -25.64 20.02
N HIS A 242 9.35 -25.06 19.17
CA HIS A 242 9.13 -25.51 17.81
C HIS A 242 9.69 -24.56 16.75
N LEU A 243 9.75 -23.24 17.03
CA LEU A 243 10.19 -22.24 16.07
C LEU A 243 11.16 -21.24 16.69
N THR A 244 12.34 -21.13 16.09
CA THR A 244 13.36 -20.11 16.44
C THR A 244 13.37 -19.02 15.38
N VAL A 245 13.18 -17.76 15.76
CA VAL A 245 13.34 -16.60 14.88
C VAL A 245 14.69 -15.93 15.19
N LYS A 246 15.52 -15.72 14.15
CA LYS A 246 16.84 -15.12 14.28
C LYS A 246 16.89 -13.78 13.57
N PRO A 247 17.36 -12.70 14.24
CA PRO A 247 17.58 -11.41 13.58
C PRO A 247 18.77 -11.51 12.61
N VAL A 248 18.63 -10.85 11.46
CA VAL A 248 19.73 -10.69 10.48
C VAL A 248 19.68 -9.27 9.91
N THR A 249 20.82 -8.79 9.43
CA THR A 249 20.86 -7.53 8.69
C THR A 249 20.31 -7.72 7.27
N THR A 250 19.89 -6.62 6.64
CA THR A 250 19.49 -6.61 5.23
C THR A 250 20.57 -7.23 4.33
N LYS A 251 21.83 -6.95 4.63
CA LYS A 251 22.98 -7.49 3.89
C LYS A 251 23.13 -9.01 4.05
N GLU A 252 22.95 -9.52 5.25
CA GLU A 252 23.01 -10.97 5.55
C GLU A 252 21.80 -11.71 4.97
N TYR A 253 20.63 -11.08 4.97
CA TYR A 253 19.43 -11.66 4.37
C TYR A 253 19.61 -11.94 2.87
N GLY A 254 20.19 -10.99 2.13
CA GLY A 254 20.74 -11.17 0.77
C GLY A 254 19.79 -11.68 -0.32
N VAL A 255 18.51 -11.93 -0.01
CA VAL A 255 17.55 -12.55 -0.94
C VAL A 255 16.72 -11.48 -1.68
N SER A 256 16.63 -10.26 -1.13
CA SER A 256 15.87 -9.17 -1.72
C SER A 256 16.55 -8.65 -3.00
N LYS A 257 15.80 -8.54 -4.09
CA LYS A 257 16.28 -7.94 -5.35
C LYS A 257 16.21 -6.42 -5.30
N ALA A 258 15.19 -5.89 -4.65
CA ALA A 258 15.01 -4.46 -4.46
C ALA A 258 15.87 -3.94 -3.32
N VAL A 259 16.50 -2.78 -3.51
CA VAL A 259 17.14 -2.04 -2.43
C VAL A 259 16.05 -1.39 -1.57
N ARG A 260 16.20 -1.51 -0.25
CA ARG A 260 15.23 -1.00 0.74
C ARG A 260 15.94 -0.17 1.78
#